data_ab9894e766a699af70cff08bf3b8f085
#
_entry.id   ab9894e766a699af70cff08bf3b8f085
#
_cell.length_a   1.000
_cell.length_b   1.000
_cell.length_c   1.000
_cell.angle_alpha   90.00
_cell.angle_beta   90.00
_cell.angle_gamma   90.00
#
_symmetry.space_group_name_H-M   'P 1'
#
loop_
_entity.id
_entity.type
_entity.pdbx_description
1 polymer ?
#
loop_
_entity_poly.entity_id
_entity_poly.type
_entity_poly.pdbx_seq_one_letter_code
_entity_poly.pdbx_strand_id
1 'polypeptide(L)'
;LLTGTDPVCFEVVDGWSKPAAAVPQAAALGSDGRVRERPSGAIREEDAGAERPMFLETIVTDGIPGRPQAATRSVQIEDEADFYDSFGVSAYAYSGDWNEQCKPNLMYNVRVSRNAVSNRWVPDGRRYFWPKNKEWVRFFAYAPYSLPSGSRLLSTANDGGIPKIRYRVPANVTDQIDLLIATPDAVRSEDYDVLVYPGKGMPLTFRHALTAIQFRVKSVAEQNSGRRIRRVQLADIPTTGDCTMQLDAEGGLIWEIPRGTSATRNTYTFDLDIPLVSGQQITEGDQTLMMFPHTIQADLYIHVWLDGENLDQTAPHSFGIQGQTWPIGKTVTYAFSM
;
A
#
# COMPACT_ATOMS: atom_id res chain seq x y z
N LEU A 1 2.31 -19.70 36.52
CA LEU A 1 1.70 -18.68 37.37
C LEU A 1 2.26 -17.31 36.98
N LEU A 2 1.52 -16.57 36.13
CA LEU A 2 1.84 -15.19 35.77
C LEU A 2 1.86 -14.32 37.02
N THR A 3 3.00 -13.77 37.33
CA THR A 3 3.16 -12.89 38.51
C THR A 3 2.72 -11.45 38.26
N GLY A 4 2.13 -11.13 37.06
CA GLY A 4 1.73 -9.77 36.69
C GLY A 4 2.89 -8.78 36.55
N THR A 5 4.07 -9.33 36.41
CA THR A 5 5.33 -8.59 36.30
C THR A 5 5.93 -8.64 34.90
N ASP A 6 5.33 -9.40 33.97
CA ASP A 6 5.85 -9.52 32.63
C ASP A 6 5.44 -8.31 31.78
N PRO A 7 6.40 -7.53 31.31
CA PRO A 7 6.12 -6.37 30.48
C PRO A 7 5.62 -6.80 29.11
N VAL A 8 4.66 -6.06 28.59
CA VAL A 8 4.18 -6.23 27.21
C VAL A 8 5.31 -5.90 26.26
N CYS A 9 5.63 -6.84 25.39
CA CYS A 9 6.53 -6.68 24.25
C CYS A 9 5.89 -7.32 23.02
N PHE A 10 6.43 -7.03 21.84
CA PHE A 10 5.85 -7.44 20.57
C PHE A 10 6.86 -8.21 19.72
N GLU A 11 6.33 -9.04 18.83
CA GLU A 11 7.02 -9.67 17.72
C GLU A 11 6.39 -9.13 16.43
N VAL A 12 7.21 -8.65 15.51
CA VAL A 12 6.76 -8.27 14.17
C VAL A 12 6.73 -9.53 13.33
N VAL A 13 5.55 -9.84 12.80
CA VAL A 13 5.32 -11.02 11.95
C VAL A 13 5.04 -10.56 10.55
N ASP A 14 5.69 -11.22 9.60
CA ASP A 14 5.53 -11.00 8.17
C ASP A 14 4.12 -11.43 7.72
N GLY A 15 3.33 -10.46 7.31
CA GLY A 15 2.05 -10.64 6.63
C GLY A 15 2.06 -9.98 5.25
N TRP A 16 3.24 -9.55 4.80
CA TRP A 16 3.46 -8.81 3.56
C TRP A 16 4.23 -9.60 2.50
N SER A 17 4.90 -10.71 2.84
CA SER A 17 5.69 -11.47 1.86
C SER A 17 4.83 -12.02 0.74
N LYS A 18 5.44 -12.03 -0.46
CA LYS A 18 4.86 -12.67 -1.64
C LYS A 18 4.64 -14.15 -1.38
N PRO A 19 3.46 -14.70 -1.66
CA PRO A 19 3.38 -16.13 -1.91
C PRO A 19 4.33 -16.45 -3.06
N ALA A 20 5.11 -17.54 -2.92
CA ALA A 20 6.08 -17.98 -3.93
C ALA A 20 5.48 -17.86 -5.33
N ALA A 21 6.19 -17.17 -6.22
CA ALA A 21 5.70 -16.77 -7.54
C ALA A 21 5.08 -17.95 -8.27
N ALA A 22 3.79 -17.89 -8.55
CA ALA A 22 3.19 -18.70 -9.58
C ALA A 22 3.91 -18.33 -10.88
N VAL A 23 4.58 -19.29 -11.49
CA VAL A 23 5.25 -19.14 -12.79
C VAL A 23 4.23 -18.54 -13.75
N PRO A 24 4.50 -17.40 -14.41
CA PRO A 24 3.59 -16.86 -15.40
C PRO A 24 3.41 -17.91 -16.48
N GLN A 25 2.18 -18.38 -16.69
CA GLN A 25 1.88 -19.12 -17.90
C GLN A 25 2.15 -18.18 -19.07
N ALA A 26 3.20 -18.48 -19.82
CA ALA A 26 3.54 -17.80 -21.05
C ALA A 26 2.33 -17.87 -21.98
N ALA A 27 1.72 -16.73 -22.26
CA ALA A 27 0.77 -16.62 -23.35
C ALA A 27 1.51 -16.98 -24.64
N ALA A 28 1.04 -18.01 -25.31
CA ALA A 28 1.62 -18.51 -26.54
C ALA A 28 1.69 -17.38 -27.57
N LEU A 29 2.90 -17.01 -27.99
CA LEU A 29 3.15 -16.16 -29.14
C LEU A 29 2.72 -16.91 -30.39
N GLY A 30 1.75 -16.38 -31.12
CA GLY A 30 1.42 -16.83 -32.46
C GLY A 30 2.62 -16.61 -33.37
N SER A 31 2.86 -17.55 -34.25
CA SER A 31 4.08 -17.69 -35.07
C SER A 31 4.22 -16.70 -36.25
N ASP A 32 3.39 -15.63 -36.32
CA ASP A 32 3.37 -14.73 -37.51
C ASP A 32 3.62 -13.24 -37.22
N GLY A 33 4.00 -12.86 -35.98
CA GLY A 33 4.48 -11.49 -35.65
C GLY A 33 3.50 -10.34 -35.91
N ARG A 34 2.24 -10.63 -36.20
CA ARG A 34 1.20 -9.61 -36.41
C ARG A 34 0.24 -9.56 -35.24
N VAL A 35 0.25 -8.43 -34.52
CA VAL A 35 -0.78 -8.11 -33.52
C VAL A 35 -2.11 -7.90 -34.26
N ARG A 36 -2.89 -8.97 -34.40
CA ARG A 36 -4.18 -8.94 -35.13
C ARG A 36 -5.41 -8.77 -34.24
N GLU A 37 -5.30 -8.90 -32.94
CA GLU A 37 -6.48 -8.78 -32.06
C GLU A 37 -6.15 -8.00 -30.80
N ARG A 38 -7.12 -7.15 -30.40
CA ARG A 38 -7.12 -6.42 -29.13
C ARG A 38 -6.97 -7.44 -28.00
N PRO A 39 -5.93 -7.35 -27.14
CA PRO A 39 -5.85 -8.17 -25.95
C PRO A 39 -7.13 -7.99 -25.13
N SER A 40 -7.76 -9.08 -24.71
CA SER A 40 -8.97 -9.01 -23.87
C SER A 40 -8.66 -8.18 -22.63
N GLY A 41 -9.37 -7.06 -22.42
CA GLY A 41 -9.17 -6.14 -21.29
C GLY A 41 -8.21 -4.98 -21.52
N ALA A 42 -7.56 -4.84 -22.68
CA ALA A 42 -6.74 -3.66 -22.97
C ALA A 42 -7.60 -2.43 -23.25
N ILE A 43 -7.20 -1.29 -22.66
CA ILE A 43 -7.82 0.02 -22.90
C ILE A 43 -7.16 0.63 -24.14
N ARG A 44 -7.99 1.09 -25.07
CA ARG A 44 -7.54 1.87 -26.20
C ARG A 44 -7.39 3.34 -25.80
N GLU A 45 -6.41 4.02 -26.41
CA GLU A 45 -6.27 5.46 -26.33
C GLU A 45 -7.57 6.16 -26.73
N GLU A 46 -7.98 7.18 -25.95
CA GLU A 46 -9.09 8.05 -26.28
C GLU A 46 -8.65 9.04 -27.37
N ASP A 47 -9.56 9.41 -28.26
CA ASP A 47 -9.34 10.35 -29.39
C ASP A 47 -8.36 9.86 -30.48
N ALA A 48 -8.04 8.58 -30.50
CA ALA A 48 -7.21 8.04 -31.58
C ALA A 48 -7.96 8.05 -32.92
N GLY A 49 -8.03 9.23 -33.55
CA GLY A 49 -8.22 9.35 -35.00
C GLY A 49 -7.02 8.83 -35.78
N ALA A 50 -6.02 8.32 -35.08
CA ALA A 50 -4.75 7.86 -35.60
C ALA A 50 -4.89 6.49 -36.28
N GLU A 51 -4.19 6.30 -37.40
CA GLU A 51 -4.09 5.03 -38.12
C GLU A 51 -3.53 3.89 -37.23
N ARG A 52 -3.00 4.19 -36.03
CA ARG A 52 -2.30 3.24 -35.13
C ARG A 52 -2.53 3.57 -33.66
N PRO A 53 -3.59 3.06 -33.06
CA PRO A 53 -3.93 3.36 -31.68
C PRO A 53 -2.93 2.72 -30.70
N MET A 54 -2.62 3.42 -29.61
CA MET A 54 -1.91 2.89 -28.47
C MET A 54 -2.88 2.12 -27.55
N PHE A 55 -2.36 1.20 -26.77
CA PHE A 55 -3.12 0.38 -25.85
C PHE A 55 -2.46 0.36 -24.47
N LEU A 56 -3.29 0.35 -23.43
CA LEU A 56 -2.90 0.19 -22.06
C LEU A 56 -3.46 -1.13 -21.52
N GLU A 57 -2.58 -1.95 -20.99
CA GLU A 57 -2.94 -3.20 -20.31
C GLU A 57 -2.64 -3.08 -18.82
N THR A 58 -3.53 -3.65 -17.99
CA THR A 58 -3.36 -3.68 -16.55
C THR A 58 -2.87 -5.06 -16.11
N ILE A 59 -1.76 -5.10 -15.41
CA ILE A 59 -1.15 -6.31 -14.87
C ILE A 59 -1.16 -6.19 -13.35
N VAL A 60 -1.78 -7.15 -12.68
CA VAL A 60 -1.81 -7.21 -11.21
C VAL A 60 -0.91 -8.34 -10.75
N THR A 61 0.03 -8.02 -9.85
CA THR A 61 0.93 -9.00 -9.23
C THR A 61 0.81 -8.95 -7.71
N ASP A 62 1.08 -10.09 -7.07
CA ASP A 62 1.07 -10.20 -5.63
C ASP A 62 2.22 -9.42 -4.99
N GLY A 63 1.95 -8.84 -3.85
CA GLY A 63 2.89 -8.08 -3.05
C GLY A 63 3.22 -6.71 -3.62
N ILE A 64 4.00 -5.96 -2.87
CA ILE A 64 4.53 -4.64 -3.23
C ILE A 64 6.02 -4.81 -3.46
N PRO A 65 6.57 -4.36 -4.61
CA PRO A 65 7.98 -4.58 -4.90
C PRO A 65 8.86 -3.74 -3.97
N GLY A 66 9.91 -4.35 -3.44
CA GLY A 66 10.92 -3.70 -2.63
C GLY A 66 11.73 -2.68 -3.42
N ARG A 67 12.35 -1.78 -2.69
CA ARG A 67 13.29 -0.81 -3.24
C ARG A 67 14.72 -1.30 -3.10
N PRO A 68 15.61 -1.02 -4.08
CA PRO A 68 17.01 -1.10 -3.84
C PRO A 68 17.38 -0.12 -2.71
N GLN A 69 18.14 -0.59 -1.74
CA GLN A 69 18.53 0.12 -0.54
C GLN A 69 19.24 1.44 -0.87
N ALA A 70 18.53 2.55 -0.78
CA ALA A 70 19.12 3.87 -0.57
C ALA A 70 18.45 4.46 0.67
N ALA A 71 19.26 5.02 1.56
CA ALA A 71 18.90 5.43 2.93
C ALA A 71 17.91 6.60 3.03
N THR A 72 16.80 6.58 2.31
CA THR A 72 15.75 7.61 2.32
C THR A 72 14.36 7.02 2.44
N ARG A 73 13.58 7.64 3.23
CA ARG A 73 12.28 7.44 3.91
C ARG A 73 11.10 6.77 3.21
N SER A 74 11.21 6.25 2.01
CA SER A 74 10.11 5.58 1.31
C SER A 74 10.47 4.14 0.94
N VAL A 75 10.55 3.29 1.96
CA VAL A 75 10.86 1.86 1.80
C VAL A 75 9.56 1.11 1.64
N GLN A 76 9.47 0.31 0.60
CA GLN A 76 8.50 -0.77 0.50
C GLN A 76 9.04 -1.96 1.27
N ILE A 77 8.22 -2.55 2.12
CA ILE A 77 8.65 -3.61 3.02
C ILE A 77 8.51 -4.96 2.32
N GLU A 78 9.63 -5.63 2.08
CA GLU A 78 9.66 -6.98 1.50
C GLU A 78 10.02 -8.06 2.52
N ASP A 79 10.82 -7.72 3.51
CA ASP A 79 11.21 -8.63 4.58
C ASP A 79 11.31 -7.92 5.95
N GLU A 80 11.57 -8.67 7.02
CA GLU A 80 11.70 -8.13 8.38
C GLU A 80 12.87 -7.15 8.51
N ALA A 81 13.91 -7.28 7.69
CA ALA A 81 15.08 -6.38 7.74
C ALA A 81 14.74 -4.98 7.21
N ASP A 82 13.74 -4.89 6.33
CA ASP A 82 13.25 -3.62 5.76
C ASP A 82 12.18 -2.97 6.62
N PHE A 83 11.70 -3.64 7.67
CA PHE A 83 10.65 -3.10 8.52
C PHE A 83 11.08 -1.80 9.21
N TYR A 84 10.12 -0.91 9.41
CA TYR A 84 10.34 0.41 10.02
C TYR A 84 10.97 0.33 11.42
N ASP A 85 11.71 1.37 11.80
CA ASP A 85 12.35 1.49 13.12
C ASP A 85 11.35 1.57 14.29
N SER A 86 10.11 1.95 14.00
CA SER A 86 9.06 2.07 15.02
C SER A 86 7.66 2.01 14.42
N PHE A 87 6.70 1.57 15.24
CA PHE A 87 5.30 1.52 14.92
C PHE A 87 4.43 2.04 16.09
N GLY A 88 3.17 2.37 15.81
CA GLY A 88 2.21 2.81 16.81
C GLY A 88 1.29 1.68 17.25
N VAL A 89 0.99 1.59 18.56
CA VAL A 89 0.08 0.60 19.12
C VAL A 89 -0.97 1.24 20.00
N SER A 90 -2.22 0.80 19.83
CA SER A 90 -3.30 1.00 20.79
C SER A 90 -3.77 -0.36 21.31
N ALA A 91 -3.98 -0.45 22.64
CA ALA A 91 -4.36 -1.70 23.31
C ALA A 91 -5.55 -1.46 24.26
N TYR A 92 -6.48 -2.39 24.19
CA TYR A 92 -7.77 -2.36 24.84
C TYR A 92 -7.89 -3.56 25.78
N ALA A 93 -8.01 -3.31 27.07
CA ALA A 93 -8.26 -4.34 28.08
C ALA A 93 -9.73 -4.28 28.52
N TYR A 94 -10.48 -5.36 28.32
CA TYR A 94 -11.91 -5.40 28.57
C TYR A 94 -12.37 -6.74 29.14
N SER A 95 -13.62 -6.82 29.59
CA SER A 95 -14.29 -8.06 30.03
C SER A 95 -15.63 -8.16 29.33
N GLY A 96 -16.07 -9.39 29.08
CA GLY A 96 -17.25 -9.65 28.27
C GLY A 96 -17.02 -9.41 26.78
N ASP A 97 -18.09 -9.07 26.04
CA ASP A 97 -18.04 -8.91 24.60
C ASP A 97 -17.40 -7.58 24.18
N TRP A 98 -16.67 -7.63 23.06
CA TRP A 98 -16.17 -6.43 22.39
C TRP A 98 -17.32 -5.56 21.88
N ASN A 99 -17.27 -4.25 22.16
CA ASN A 99 -18.26 -3.29 21.69
C ASN A 99 -17.68 -1.89 21.50
N GLU A 100 -18.47 -0.97 20.97
CA GLU A 100 -18.09 0.43 20.68
C GLU A 100 -17.77 1.27 21.93
N GLN A 101 -17.93 0.75 23.15
CA GLN A 101 -17.55 1.43 24.39
C GLN A 101 -16.18 1.00 24.90
N CYS A 102 -15.60 -0.07 24.35
CA CYS A 102 -14.24 -0.50 24.67
C CYS A 102 -13.25 0.58 24.22
N LYS A 103 -12.50 1.16 25.17
CA LYS A 103 -11.53 2.25 24.92
C LYS A 103 -10.09 1.75 25.04
N PRO A 104 -9.10 2.45 24.42
CA PRO A 104 -7.69 2.09 24.51
C PRO A 104 -7.11 2.43 25.90
N ASN A 105 -7.58 1.74 26.91
CA ASN A 105 -7.26 1.97 28.31
C ASN A 105 -5.94 1.37 28.79
N LEU A 106 -5.36 0.45 28.03
CA LEU A 106 -4.04 -0.12 28.32
C LEU A 106 -2.93 0.68 27.64
N MET A 107 -3.06 0.91 26.34
CA MET A 107 -2.15 1.73 25.53
C MET A 107 -2.97 2.58 24.56
N TYR A 108 -2.56 3.82 24.36
CA TYR A 108 -3.12 4.67 23.31
C TYR A 108 -1.99 5.28 22.49
N ASN A 109 -1.91 4.92 21.22
CA ASN A 109 -0.95 5.43 20.24
C ASN A 109 0.50 5.44 20.78
N VAL A 110 0.88 4.34 21.45
CA VAL A 110 2.20 4.22 22.05
C VAL A 110 3.20 3.84 20.96
N ARG A 111 4.30 4.59 20.91
CA ARG A 111 5.42 4.24 20.04
C ARG A 111 6.11 2.98 20.57
N VAL A 112 6.39 2.06 19.68
CA VAL A 112 7.14 0.82 19.92
C VAL A 112 8.36 0.83 19.03
N SER A 113 9.53 0.57 19.62
CA SER A 113 10.82 0.55 18.92
C SER A 113 11.57 -0.74 19.22
N ARG A 114 12.51 -1.09 18.35
CA ARG A 114 13.36 -2.27 18.56
C ARG A 114 14.45 -1.96 19.59
N ASN A 115 14.49 -2.71 20.67
CA ASN A 115 15.53 -2.60 21.67
C ASN A 115 16.81 -3.28 21.18
N ALA A 116 17.89 -2.54 21.02
CA ALA A 116 19.14 -3.03 20.44
C ALA A 116 19.81 -4.15 21.29
N VAL A 117 19.55 -4.20 22.60
CA VAL A 117 20.17 -5.20 23.51
C VAL A 117 19.38 -6.50 23.51
N SER A 118 18.04 -6.41 23.66
CA SER A 118 17.16 -7.59 23.75
C SER A 118 16.66 -8.06 22.39
N ASN A 119 16.86 -7.29 21.34
CA ASN A 119 16.34 -7.52 20.00
C ASN A 119 14.80 -7.67 19.96
N ARG A 120 14.09 -7.07 20.91
CA ARG A 120 12.63 -7.12 21.04
C ARG A 120 12.01 -5.77 20.73
N TRP A 121 10.79 -5.80 20.26
CA TRP A 121 9.96 -4.62 20.08
C TRP A 121 9.29 -4.25 21.41
N VAL A 122 9.64 -3.10 21.96
CA VAL A 122 9.18 -2.66 23.28
C VAL A 122 8.59 -1.26 23.22
N PRO A 123 7.55 -0.98 24.04
CA PRO A 123 7.01 0.37 24.15
C PRO A 123 8.07 1.36 24.64
N ASP A 124 8.11 2.53 24.00
CA ASP A 124 8.99 3.61 24.42
C ASP A 124 8.51 4.25 25.74
N GLY A 125 9.46 4.67 26.55
CA GLY A 125 9.21 5.41 27.79
C GLY A 125 8.85 4.49 28.95
N ARG A 126 7.58 4.15 29.13
CA ARG A 126 7.13 3.35 30.27
C ARG A 126 6.89 1.90 29.91
N ARG A 127 6.99 1.01 30.92
CA ARG A 127 6.59 -0.39 30.77
C ARG A 127 5.08 -0.54 30.94
N TYR A 128 4.47 -1.39 30.15
CA TYR A 128 3.10 -1.81 30.25
C TYR A 128 3.06 -3.27 30.66
N PHE A 129 2.06 -3.65 31.45
CA PHE A 129 1.93 -4.99 31.96
C PHE A 129 0.59 -5.59 31.60
N TRP A 130 0.54 -6.91 31.47
CA TRP A 130 -0.70 -7.61 31.20
C TRP A 130 -1.72 -7.38 32.30
N PRO A 131 -2.97 -7.02 31.97
CA PRO A 131 -3.98 -6.75 32.98
C PRO A 131 -4.49 -8.03 33.60
N LYS A 132 -4.43 -8.14 34.92
CA LYS A 132 -4.92 -9.31 35.68
C LYS A 132 -6.43 -9.29 35.92
N ASN A 133 -7.04 -8.14 35.84
CA ASN A 133 -8.44 -7.90 36.18
C ASN A 133 -9.34 -7.71 34.95
N LYS A 134 -8.84 -8.10 33.78
CA LYS A 134 -9.56 -8.07 32.51
C LYS A 134 -9.46 -9.42 31.83
N GLU A 135 -10.52 -9.81 31.13
CA GLU A 135 -10.56 -11.11 30.44
C GLU A 135 -9.82 -11.10 29.12
N TRP A 136 -9.86 -9.97 28.41
CA TRP A 136 -9.37 -9.85 27.06
C TRP A 136 -8.45 -8.65 26.87
N VAL A 137 -7.48 -8.81 25.97
CA VAL A 137 -6.69 -7.70 25.44
C VAL A 137 -6.72 -7.77 23.91
N ARG A 138 -7.04 -6.63 23.29
CA ARG A 138 -7.03 -6.47 21.85
C ARG A 138 -6.06 -5.37 21.44
N PHE A 139 -5.27 -5.64 20.40
CA PHE A 139 -4.26 -4.72 19.89
C PHE A 139 -4.63 -4.23 18.50
N PHE A 140 -4.23 -2.99 18.21
CA PHE A 140 -4.25 -2.40 16.87
C PHE A 140 -2.92 -1.68 16.67
N ALA A 141 -2.23 -1.99 15.57
CA ALA A 141 -0.94 -1.41 15.30
C ALA A 141 -0.84 -0.90 13.86
N TYR A 142 -0.02 0.13 13.65
CA TYR A 142 0.28 0.67 12.33
C TYR A 142 1.75 1.06 12.24
N ALA A 143 2.35 0.91 11.07
CA ALA A 143 3.73 1.29 10.79
C ALA A 143 3.83 2.09 9.48
N PRO A 144 4.71 3.09 9.42
CA PRO A 144 5.61 3.59 10.48
C PRO A 144 4.84 4.39 11.55
N TYR A 145 5.44 4.57 12.73
CA TYR A 145 4.85 5.43 13.78
C TYR A 145 4.67 6.88 13.29
N SER A 146 5.66 7.42 12.60
CA SER A 146 5.61 8.75 12.01
C SER A 146 4.92 8.71 10.66
N LEU A 147 3.63 9.03 10.64
CA LEU A 147 2.85 9.12 9.42
C LEU A 147 3.21 10.38 8.60
N PRO A 148 3.00 10.37 7.28
CA PRO A 148 3.17 11.55 6.43
C PRO A 148 2.32 12.74 6.88
N SER A 149 2.75 13.94 6.52
CA SER A 149 2.04 15.19 6.84
C SER A 149 0.58 15.15 6.40
N GLY A 150 -0.32 15.53 7.30
CA GLY A 150 -1.78 15.48 7.07
C GLY A 150 -2.42 14.12 7.39
N SER A 151 -1.62 13.09 7.66
CA SER A 151 -2.08 11.79 8.15
C SER A 151 -2.07 11.75 9.68
N ARG A 152 -3.00 11.03 10.28
CA ARG A 152 -3.09 10.87 11.74
C ARG A 152 -4.01 9.73 12.16
N LEU A 153 -3.80 9.24 13.36
CA LEU A 153 -4.83 8.46 14.06
C LEU A 153 -6.04 9.37 14.31
N LEU A 154 -7.22 8.98 13.84
CA LEU A 154 -8.46 9.74 14.03
C LEU A 154 -9.06 9.49 15.41
N SER A 155 -9.07 8.24 15.83
CA SER A 155 -9.59 7.85 17.14
C SER A 155 -8.71 8.41 18.25
N THR A 156 -9.33 9.02 19.24
CA THR A 156 -8.66 9.54 20.44
C THR A 156 -8.62 8.52 21.56
N ALA A 157 -7.93 8.81 22.65
CA ALA A 157 -7.93 7.96 23.85
C ALA A 157 -9.32 7.81 24.51
N ASN A 158 -10.27 8.70 24.17
CA ASN A 158 -11.62 8.69 24.70
C ASN A 158 -12.64 8.01 23.78
N ASP A 159 -12.26 7.75 22.55
CA ASP A 159 -13.13 7.09 21.59
C ASP A 159 -13.08 5.58 21.80
N GLY A 160 -14.25 4.95 21.78
CA GLY A 160 -14.38 3.50 21.86
C GLY A 160 -14.46 2.86 20.49
N GLY A 161 -14.41 1.52 20.49
CA GLY A 161 -14.51 0.73 19.27
C GLY A 161 -13.18 0.63 18.49
N ILE A 162 -13.30 0.27 17.23
CA ILE A 162 -12.15 0.02 16.36
C ILE A 162 -11.51 1.34 15.92
N PRO A 163 -10.19 1.52 16.10
CA PRO A 163 -9.53 2.77 15.73
C PRO A 163 -9.51 2.99 14.21
N LYS A 164 -9.48 4.26 13.83
CA LYS A 164 -9.38 4.71 12.44
C LYS A 164 -8.15 5.58 12.22
N ILE A 165 -7.52 5.43 11.07
CA ILE A 165 -6.41 6.26 10.60
C ILE A 165 -6.89 7.06 9.39
N ARG A 166 -6.74 8.39 9.44
CA ARG A 166 -6.75 9.21 8.23
C ARG A 166 -5.38 9.16 7.61
N TYR A 167 -5.31 8.74 6.36
CA TYR A 167 -4.09 8.76 5.59
C TYR A 167 -4.21 9.78 4.45
N ARG A 168 -3.16 10.57 4.29
CA ARG A 168 -3.02 11.48 3.16
C ARG A 168 -1.81 11.05 2.34
N VAL A 169 -2.06 10.69 1.10
CA VAL A 169 -1.00 10.34 0.14
C VAL A 169 -0.18 11.60 -0.16
N PRO A 170 1.14 11.60 0.10
CA PRO A 170 2.01 12.72 -0.22
C PRO A 170 1.98 13.08 -1.71
N ALA A 171 2.05 14.38 -2.00
CA ALA A 171 2.11 14.87 -3.38
C ALA A 171 3.44 14.50 -4.05
N ASN A 172 4.53 14.50 -3.29
CA ASN A 172 5.82 14.02 -3.77
C ASN A 172 5.88 12.49 -3.62
N VAL A 173 6.17 11.78 -4.70
CA VAL A 173 6.21 10.31 -4.73
C VAL A 173 7.27 9.76 -3.78
N THR A 174 8.42 10.43 -3.65
CA THR A 174 9.51 9.99 -2.77
C THR A 174 9.18 10.08 -1.28
N ASP A 175 8.15 10.84 -0.91
CA ASP A 175 7.67 10.96 0.48
C ASP A 175 6.54 9.96 0.80
N GLN A 176 6.06 9.22 -0.20
CA GLN A 176 5.04 8.20 0.00
C GLN A 176 5.64 7.00 0.75
N ILE A 177 4.85 6.44 1.64
CA ILE A 177 5.24 5.29 2.46
C ILE A 177 4.37 4.07 2.14
N ASP A 178 4.88 2.92 2.45
CA ASP A 178 4.12 1.68 2.50
C ASP A 178 3.46 1.55 3.88
N LEU A 179 2.21 2.01 3.99
CA LEU A 179 1.47 1.93 5.25
C LEU A 179 1.14 0.47 5.58
N LEU A 180 1.60 0.00 6.74
CA LEU A 180 1.33 -1.33 7.24
C LEU A 180 0.38 -1.27 8.44
N ILE A 181 -0.54 -2.23 8.53
CA ILE A 181 -1.51 -2.34 9.62
C ILE A 181 -1.56 -3.78 10.14
N ALA A 182 -1.60 -3.91 11.48
CA ALA A 182 -1.82 -5.18 12.16
C ALA A 182 -3.04 -5.09 13.08
N THR A 183 -3.95 -6.05 12.93
CA THR A 183 -5.18 -6.16 13.72
C THR A 183 -5.37 -7.60 14.19
N PRO A 184 -4.54 -8.08 15.13
CA PRO A 184 -4.67 -9.44 15.62
C PRO A 184 -6.01 -9.65 16.35
N ASP A 185 -6.43 -10.88 16.45
CA ASP A 185 -7.56 -11.26 17.28
C ASP A 185 -7.32 -10.89 18.74
N ALA A 186 -8.41 -10.73 19.50
CA ALA A 186 -8.31 -10.51 20.92
C ALA A 186 -7.70 -11.74 21.62
N VAL A 187 -6.83 -11.50 22.57
CA VAL A 187 -6.14 -12.52 23.36
C VAL A 187 -6.72 -12.55 24.76
N ARG A 188 -6.99 -13.74 25.30
CA ARG A 188 -7.36 -13.87 26.72
C ARG A 188 -6.16 -13.51 27.60
N SER A 189 -6.42 -12.72 28.62
CA SER A 189 -5.36 -12.29 29.53
C SER A 189 -4.68 -13.48 30.26
N GLU A 190 -5.42 -14.57 30.49
CA GLU A 190 -4.92 -15.79 31.09
C GLU A 190 -4.06 -16.65 30.12
N ASP A 191 -4.27 -16.52 28.82
CA ASP A 191 -3.60 -17.32 27.80
C ASP A 191 -2.30 -16.66 27.28
N TYR A 192 -1.90 -15.51 27.84
CA TYR A 192 -0.71 -14.79 27.40
C TYR A 192 0.55 -15.65 27.33
N ASP A 193 0.80 -16.47 28.35
CA ASP A 193 1.97 -17.36 28.40
C ASP A 193 1.96 -18.46 27.35
N VAL A 194 0.76 -18.88 26.91
CA VAL A 194 0.60 -19.95 25.91
C VAL A 194 0.72 -19.38 24.49
N LEU A 195 0.19 -18.18 24.28
CA LEU A 195 0.15 -17.53 22.96
C LEU A 195 1.41 -16.75 22.64
N VAL A 196 2.07 -16.23 23.67
CA VAL A 196 3.33 -15.52 23.53
C VAL A 196 4.45 -16.43 23.98
N TYR A 197 5.17 -17.00 23.03
CA TYR A 197 6.34 -17.83 23.33
C TYR A 197 7.27 -17.11 24.29
N PRO A 198 7.75 -17.77 25.35
CA PRO A 198 8.69 -17.17 26.28
C PRO A 198 9.83 -16.51 25.52
N GLY A 199 9.89 -15.19 25.58
CA GLY A 199 10.96 -14.43 24.97
C GLY A 199 10.66 -13.74 23.65
N LYS A 200 9.54 -13.98 22.95
CA LYS A 200 9.28 -13.35 21.65
C LYS A 200 8.37 -12.12 21.70
N GLY A 201 7.29 -12.15 22.47
CA GLY A 201 6.33 -11.06 22.58
C GLY A 201 5.01 -11.36 21.86
N MET A 202 4.05 -10.43 21.94
CA MET A 202 2.77 -10.51 21.26
C MET A 202 2.97 -10.42 19.73
N PRO A 203 2.58 -11.43 18.96
CA PRO A 203 2.74 -11.40 17.52
C PRO A 203 1.80 -10.38 16.87
N LEU A 204 2.36 -9.48 16.06
CA LEU A 204 1.63 -8.52 15.26
C LEU A 204 1.90 -8.80 13.78
N THR A 205 0.94 -9.40 13.10
CA THR A 205 1.02 -9.67 11.66
C THR A 205 0.66 -8.41 10.89
N PHE A 206 1.69 -7.71 10.40
CA PHE A 206 1.52 -6.52 9.60
C PHE A 206 1.22 -6.87 8.13
N ARG A 207 0.33 -6.10 7.53
CA ARG A 207 -0.08 -6.24 6.12
C ARG A 207 -0.08 -4.88 5.44
N HIS A 208 0.23 -4.87 4.14
CA HIS A 208 0.11 -3.68 3.32
C HIS A 208 -1.31 -3.12 3.36
N ALA A 209 -1.44 -1.83 3.58
CA ALA A 209 -2.73 -1.13 3.60
C ALA A 209 -3.03 -0.40 2.28
N LEU A 210 -2.07 -0.32 1.38
CA LEU A 210 -2.13 0.42 0.11
C LEU A 210 -1.93 -0.52 -1.09
N THR A 211 -2.01 0.05 -2.28
CA THR A 211 -1.73 -0.59 -3.57
C THR A 211 -0.55 0.14 -4.22
N ALA A 212 0.41 -0.60 -4.74
CA ALA A 212 1.51 -0.05 -5.52
C ALA A 212 1.11 0.12 -6.99
N ILE A 213 1.41 1.29 -7.58
CA ILE A 213 1.15 1.57 -8.99
C ILE A 213 2.46 1.83 -9.71
N GLN A 214 2.68 1.12 -10.80
CA GLN A 214 3.86 1.23 -11.65
C GLN A 214 3.49 1.34 -13.12
N PHE A 215 4.44 1.82 -13.94
CA PHE A 215 4.32 1.94 -15.38
C PHE A 215 5.46 1.22 -16.09
N ARG A 216 5.15 0.58 -17.22
CA ARG A 216 6.16 -0.04 -18.08
C ARG A 216 5.76 0.01 -19.56
N VAL A 217 6.72 -0.17 -20.45
CA VAL A 217 6.49 -0.45 -21.87
C VAL A 217 6.30 -1.96 -22.04
N LYS A 218 5.19 -2.39 -22.62
CA LYS A 218 4.96 -3.81 -22.94
C LYS A 218 5.58 -4.18 -24.26
N SER A 219 5.19 -3.44 -25.31
CA SER A 219 5.64 -3.69 -26.67
C SER A 219 5.74 -2.39 -27.47
N VAL A 220 6.66 -2.36 -28.41
CA VAL A 220 6.88 -1.22 -29.30
C VAL A 220 6.79 -1.71 -30.74
N ALA A 221 5.89 -1.08 -31.51
CA ALA A 221 5.82 -1.33 -32.94
C ALA A 221 6.99 -0.65 -33.66
N GLU A 222 7.40 -1.20 -34.79
CA GLU A 222 8.61 -0.78 -35.55
C GLU A 222 8.62 0.71 -35.85
N GLN A 223 7.45 1.30 -36.16
CA GLN A 223 7.31 2.73 -36.47
C GLN A 223 7.56 3.66 -35.27
N ASN A 224 7.51 3.13 -34.04
CA ASN A 224 7.81 3.86 -32.80
C ASN A 224 9.21 3.53 -32.28
N SER A 225 9.95 2.69 -32.97
CA SER A 225 11.35 2.37 -32.66
C SER A 225 12.20 3.63 -32.66
N GLY A 226 13.00 3.80 -31.60
CA GLY A 226 13.86 4.97 -31.44
C GLY A 226 13.22 6.18 -30.82
N ARG A 227 11.90 6.17 -30.60
CA ARG A 227 11.21 7.23 -29.83
C ARG A 227 11.49 7.08 -28.33
N ARG A 228 11.13 8.13 -27.58
CA ARG A 228 11.33 8.19 -26.11
C ARG A 228 10.04 8.63 -25.43
N ILE A 229 9.80 8.15 -24.21
CA ILE A 229 8.77 8.67 -23.31
C ILE A 229 9.34 9.90 -22.61
N ARG A 230 8.61 11.00 -22.67
CA ARG A 230 8.99 12.29 -22.07
C ARG A 230 8.24 12.58 -20.78
N ARG A 231 7.00 12.13 -20.66
CA ARG A 231 6.17 12.34 -19.48
C ARG A 231 5.14 11.23 -19.35
N VAL A 232 4.89 10.80 -18.12
CA VAL A 232 3.72 9.99 -17.73
C VAL A 232 3.01 10.70 -16.58
N GLN A 233 1.68 10.78 -16.64
CA GLN A 233 0.87 11.30 -15.56
C GLN A 233 -0.21 10.30 -15.14
N LEU A 234 -0.44 10.23 -13.82
CA LEU A 234 -1.65 9.66 -13.25
C LEU A 234 -2.48 10.82 -12.69
N ALA A 235 -3.58 11.14 -13.38
CA ALA A 235 -4.29 12.40 -13.21
C ALA A 235 -5.48 12.28 -12.26
N ASP A 236 -5.69 13.34 -11.46
CA ASP A 236 -6.89 13.57 -10.65
C ASP A 236 -7.23 12.48 -9.63
N ILE A 237 -6.21 11.93 -8.95
CA ILE A 237 -6.35 10.83 -8.01
C ILE A 237 -6.73 11.34 -6.61
N PRO A 238 -7.71 10.71 -5.91
CA PRO A 238 -8.00 11.00 -4.51
C PRO A 238 -6.79 10.75 -3.62
N THR A 239 -6.47 11.72 -2.74
CA THR A 239 -5.28 11.66 -1.89
C THR A 239 -5.56 11.61 -0.40
N THR A 240 -6.83 11.56 0.03
CA THR A 240 -7.20 11.43 1.44
C THR A 240 -8.20 10.30 1.59
N GLY A 241 -8.01 9.45 2.58
CA GLY A 241 -8.89 8.35 2.93
C GLY A 241 -8.80 7.99 4.40
N ASP A 242 -9.85 7.40 4.93
CA ASP A 242 -9.94 6.94 6.31
C ASP A 242 -9.97 5.40 6.32
N CYS A 243 -8.98 4.80 6.98
CA CYS A 243 -8.87 3.35 7.17
C CYS A 243 -9.43 2.97 8.52
N THR A 244 -10.40 2.07 8.56
CA THR A 244 -10.80 1.37 9.78
C THR A 244 -9.84 0.20 9.97
N MET A 245 -9.21 0.08 11.15
CA MET A 245 -8.23 -0.97 11.45
C MET A 245 -8.93 -2.30 11.72
N GLN A 246 -9.69 -2.76 10.74
CA GLN A 246 -10.45 -4.01 10.77
C GLN A 246 -10.34 -4.69 9.41
N LEU A 247 -10.25 -6.01 9.43
CA LEU A 247 -10.34 -6.81 8.21
C LEU A 247 -11.81 -7.06 7.86
N ASP A 248 -12.12 -6.98 6.59
CA ASP A 248 -13.40 -7.44 6.03
C ASP A 248 -13.43 -8.98 5.92
N ALA A 249 -14.49 -9.54 5.34
CA ALA A 249 -14.67 -10.98 5.18
C ALA A 249 -13.62 -11.61 4.25
N GLU A 250 -13.05 -10.84 3.35
CA GLU A 250 -12.02 -11.24 2.39
C GLU A 250 -10.59 -11.03 2.94
N GLY A 251 -10.45 -10.47 4.15
CA GLY A 251 -9.18 -10.20 4.81
C GLY A 251 -8.51 -8.91 4.36
N GLY A 252 -9.24 -8.03 3.69
CA GLY A 252 -8.84 -6.68 3.32
C GLY A 252 -9.13 -5.66 4.43
N LEU A 253 -8.42 -4.53 4.40
CA LEU A 253 -8.73 -3.40 5.28
C LEU A 253 -9.84 -2.53 4.69
N ILE A 254 -10.66 -1.95 5.56
CA ILE A 254 -11.81 -1.15 5.16
C ILE A 254 -11.39 0.30 4.97
N TRP A 255 -11.48 0.80 3.74
CA TRP A 255 -11.19 2.17 3.36
C TRP A 255 -12.43 2.98 3.00
N GLU A 256 -12.55 4.17 3.58
CA GLU A 256 -13.54 5.19 3.20
C GLU A 256 -12.81 6.32 2.45
N ILE A 257 -12.98 6.38 1.14
CA ILE A 257 -12.35 7.39 0.28
C ILE A 257 -13.41 8.42 -0.12
N PRO A 258 -13.23 9.73 0.20
CA PRO A 258 -14.16 10.77 -0.20
C PRO A 258 -14.35 10.84 -1.71
N ARG A 259 -15.57 11.13 -2.15
CA ARG A 259 -15.95 11.19 -3.57
C ARG A 259 -16.39 12.60 -3.97
N GLY A 260 -16.39 12.86 -5.26
CA GLY A 260 -16.84 14.14 -5.82
C GLY A 260 -16.00 15.32 -5.34
N THR A 261 -16.66 16.46 -5.09
CA THR A 261 -16.01 17.73 -4.71
C THR A 261 -15.43 17.72 -3.29
N SER A 262 -15.78 16.75 -2.46
CA SER A 262 -15.20 16.59 -1.10
C SER A 262 -13.84 15.88 -1.09
N ALA A 263 -13.44 15.26 -2.21
CA ALA A 263 -12.17 14.60 -2.33
C ALA A 263 -11.02 15.60 -2.56
N THR A 264 -9.97 15.52 -1.75
CA THR A 264 -8.69 16.13 -2.07
C THR A 264 -8.01 15.28 -3.14
N ARG A 265 -7.55 15.89 -4.22
CA ARG A 265 -7.00 15.19 -5.38
C ARG A 265 -5.63 15.71 -5.75
N ASN A 266 -4.85 14.89 -6.43
CA ASN A 266 -3.56 15.26 -6.98
C ASN A 266 -3.32 14.58 -8.33
N THR A 267 -2.46 15.19 -9.15
CA THR A 267 -1.91 14.60 -10.37
C THR A 267 -0.43 14.30 -10.14
N TYR A 268 -0.06 13.04 -10.31
CA TYR A 268 1.32 12.60 -10.18
C TYR A 268 1.98 12.60 -11.56
N THR A 269 3.03 13.40 -11.70
CA THR A 269 3.73 13.61 -12.97
C THR A 269 5.15 13.09 -12.86
N PHE A 270 5.55 12.29 -13.85
CA PHE A 270 6.91 11.83 -14.04
C PHE A 270 7.45 12.44 -15.34
N ASP A 271 8.35 13.40 -15.21
CA ASP A 271 9.14 13.92 -16.33
C ASP A 271 10.32 12.99 -16.57
N LEU A 272 10.42 12.46 -17.76
CA LEU A 272 11.24 11.31 -18.09
C LEU A 272 12.07 11.54 -19.37
N ASP A 273 13.04 10.70 -19.58
CA ASP A 273 13.78 10.57 -20.84
C ASP A 273 14.12 9.09 -21.08
N ILE A 274 13.06 8.28 -21.23
CA ILE A 274 13.17 6.81 -21.29
C ILE A 274 12.99 6.35 -22.74
N PRO A 275 13.91 5.55 -23.29
CA PRO A 275 13.76 5.00 -24.63
C PRO A 275 12.58 4.04 -24.70
N LEU A 276 11.82 4.07 -25.79
CA LEU A 276 10.78 3.10 -26.08
C LEU A 276 11.42 1.77 -26.49
N VAL A 277 11.53 0.86 -25.52
CA VAL A 277 12.01 -0.49 -25.71
C VAL A 277 11.01 -1.47 -25.08
N SER A 278 10.67 -2.52 -25.80
CA SER A 278 9.74 -3.54 -25.29
C SER A 278 10.26 -4.14 -23.97
N GLY A 279 9.39 -4.18 -22.95
CA GLY A 279 9.71 -4.65 -21.60
C GLY A 279 10.35 -3.60 -20.70
N GLN A 280 10.65 -2.38 -21.19
CA GLN A 280 11.29 -1.31 -20.42
C GLN A 280 10.41 -0.88 -19.24
N GLN A 281 10.97 -0.88 -18.02
CA GLN A 281 10.34 -0.30 -16.85
C GLN A 281 10.38 1.23 -16.95
N ILE A 282 9.26 1.88 -16.65
CA ILE A 282 9.12 3.35 -16.68
C ILE A 282 9.28 3.89 -15.27
N THR A 283 8.57 3.32 -14.30
CA THR A 283 8.70 3.68 -12.89
C THR A 283 8.99 2.44 -12.05
N GLU A 284 9.93 2.57 -11.13
CA GLU A 284 10.31 1.53 -10.18
C GLU A 284 10.90 2.16 -8.91
N GLY A 285 11.11 1.38 -7.87
CA GLY A 285 11.73 1.84 -6.64
C GLY A 285 10.99 3.07 -6.07
N ASP A 286 11.69 4.18 -5.90
CA ASP A 286 11.15 5.43 -5.33
C ASP A 286 10.19 6.21 -6.23
N GLN A 287 9.99 5.76 -7.44
CA GLN A 287 8.96 6.25 -8.35
C GLN A 287 7.67 5.40 -8.32
N THR A 288 7.61 4.36 -7.51
CA THR A 288 6.39 3.58 -7.31
C THR A 288 5.39 4.39 -6.50
N LEU A 289 4.17 4.56 -7.04
CA LEU A 289 3.10 5.25 -6.34
C LEU A 289 2.41 4.32 -5.35
N MET A 290 2.18 4.81 -4.11
CA MET A 290 1.44 4.11 -3.07
C MET A 290 0.06 4.74 -2.92
N MET A 291 -0.97 4.07 -3.45
CA MET A 291 -2.32 4.59 -3.61
C MET A 291 -3.34 3.82 -2.79
N PHE A 292 -4.54 4.40 -2.60
CA PHE A 292 -5.63 3.71 -1.93
C PHE A 292 -6.15 2.53 -2.74
N PRO A 293 -6.40 1.38 -2.09
CA PRO A 293 -7.09 0.27 -2.74
C PRO A 293 -8.56 0.61 -2.94
N HIS A 294 -9.02 0.63 -4.18
CA HIS A 294 -10.44 0.84 -4.52
C HIS A 294 -10.73 0.50 -5.97
N THR A 295 -12.02 0.37 -6.29
CA THR A 295 -12.48 0.37 -7.68
C THR A 295 -12.66 1.81 -8.13
N ILE A 296 -11.99 2.17 -9.21
CA ILE A 296 -11.98 3.51 -9.79
C ILE A 296 -13.34 3.82 -10.37
N GLN A 297 -14.02 4.83 -9.80
CA GLN A 297 -15.40 5.18 -10.13
C GLN A 297 -15.54 6.47 -10.94
N ALA A 298 -14.50 7.32 -10.96
CA ALA A 298 -14.48 8.57 -11.66
C ALA A 298 -13.70 8.46 -12.96
N ASP A 299 -13.82 9.49 -13.79
CA ASP A 299 -13.02 9.66 -15.00
C ASP A 299 -11.57 9.97 -14.63
N LEU A 300 -10.82 8.94 -14.29
CA LEU A 300 -9.40 9.01 -14.02
C LEU A 300 -8.62 8.59 -15.25
N TYR A 301 -7.55 9.32 -15.51
CA TYR A 301 -6.77 9.15 -16.73
C TYR A 301 -5.29 8.90 -16.43
N ILE A 302 -4.68 8.09 -17.29
CA ILE A 302 -3.25 8.02 -17.47
C ILE A 302 -2.92 8.72 -18.77
N HIS A 303 -2.00 9.68 -18.70
CA HIS A 303 -1.53 10.46 -19.84
C HIS A 303 -0.08 10.16 -20.14
N VAL A 304 0.28 10.04 -21.42
CA VAL A 304 1.65 9.81 -21.89
C VAL A 304 2.01 10.78 -22.98
N TRP A 305 3.20 11.35 -22.92
CA TRP A 305 3.80 12.16 -24.00
C TRP A 305 5.08 11.48 -24.49
N LEU A 306 5.23 11.50 -25.79
CA LEU A 306 6.42 11.00 -26.47
C LEU A 306 7.32 12.16 -26.91
N ASP A 307 8.55 11.84 -27.30
CA ASP A 307 9.47 12.84 -27.87
C ASP A 307 8.94 13.45 -29.18
N GLY A 308 9.36 14.70 -29.46
CA GLY A 308 8.83 15.49 -30.55
C GLY A 308 7.48 16.16 -30.27
N GLU A 309 6.86 15.88 -29.12
CA GLU A 309 5.63 16.52 -28.64
C GLU A 309 5.98 17.70 -27.73
N ASN A 310 5.29 18.81 -27.91
CA ASN A 310 5.40 19.92 -26.96
C ASN A 310 4.53 19.59 -25.72
N LEU A 311 5.17 19.28 -24.61
CA LEU A 311 4.53 18.83 -23.37
C LEU A 311 3.45 19.79 -22.83
N ASP A 312 3.53 21.08 -23.21
CA ASP A 312 2.60 22.11 -22.74
C ASP A 312 1.50 22.44 -23.76
N GLN A 313 1.66 22.03 -25.02
CA GLN A 313 0.77 22.39 -26.12
C GLN A 313 0.17 21.20 -26.87
N THR A 314 0.83 20.05 -26.82
CA THR A 314 0.35 18.82 -27.47
C THR A 314 -0.54 18.04 -26.51
N ALA A 315 -1.71 17.64 -26.98
CA ALA A 315 -2.58 16.76 -26.19
C ALA A 315 -1.87 15.42 -25.93
N PRO A 316 -1.97 14.87 -24.72
CA PRO A 316 -1.37 13.59 -24.39
C PRO A 316 -2.11 12.42 -25.07
N HIS A 317 -1.42 11.30 -25.16
CA HIS A 317 -2.07 10.01 -25.35
C HIS A 317 -2.78 9.64 -24.07
N SER A 318 -4.11 9.58 -24.07
CA SER A 318 -4.94 9.48 -22.86
C SER A 318 -5.64 8.13 -22.76
N PHE A 319 -5.63 7.56 -21.56
CA PHE A 319 -6.25 6.27 -21.26
C PHE A 319 -7.16 6.41 -20.03
N GLY A 320 -8.46 6.27 -20.23
CA GLY A 320 -9.43 6.23 -19.12
C GLY A 320 -9.34 4.89 -18.38
N ILE A 321 -9.17 4.92 -17.06
CA ILE A 321 -9.03 3.71 -16.24
C ILE A 321 -10.24 3.46 -15.32
N GLN A 322 -11.36 4.10 -15.58
CA GLN A 322 -12.61 3.88 -14.86
C GLN A 322 -13.02 2.40 -14.87
N GLY A 323 -13.53 1.93 -13.74
CA GLY A 323 -13.98 0.54 -13.55
C GLY A 323 -12.87 -0.45 -13.23
N GLN A 324 -11.60 -0.03 -13.29
CA GLN A 324 -10.49 -0.88 -12.84
C GLN A 324 -10.42 -0.91 -11.32
N THR A 325 -9.91 -2.02 -10.76
CA THR A 325 -9.72 -2.19 -9.33
C THR A 325 -8.24 -2.18 -8.99
N TRP A 326 -7.89 -1.38 -7.98
CA TRP A 326 -6.61 -1.41 -7.31
C TRP A 326 -6.74 -2.26 -6.04
N PRO A 327 -6.31 -3.52 -6.06
CA PRO A 327 -6.46 -4.39 -4.90
C PRO A 327 -5.41 -4.10 -3.84
N ILE A 328 -5.80 -4.21 -2.57
CA ILE A 328 -4.92 -3.97 -1.42
C ILE A 328 -3.73 -4.94 -1.41
N GLY A 329 -2.56 -4.45 -1.05
CA GLY A 329 -1.33 -5.24 -0.93
C GLY A 329 -0.82 -5.84 -2.23
N LYS A 330 -1.27 -5.32 -3.38
CA LYS A 330 -0.87 -5.76 -4.71
C LYS A 330 -0.13 -4.65 -5.45
N THR A 331 0.58 -5.06 -6.50
CA THR A 331 1.14 -4.13 -7.47
C THR A 331 0.31 -4.14 -8.74
N VAL A 332 -0.16 -2.97 -9.14
CA VAL A 332 -0.82 -2.73 -10.41
C VAL A 332 0.18 -2.07 -11.36
N THR A 333 0.55 -2.76 -12.41
CA THR A 333 1.45 -2.25 -13.45
C THR A 333 0.64 -1.92 -14.69
N TYR A 334 0.69 -0.67 -15.10
CA TYR A 334 0.13 -0.20 -16.36
C TYR A 334 1.17 -0.36 -17.47
N ALA A 335 0.87 -1.22 -18.43
CA ALA A 335 1.79 -1.61 -19.49
C ALA A 335 1.32 -1.06 -20.83
N PHE A 336 2.12 -0.19 -21.43
CA PHE A 336 1.82 0.46 -22.72
C PHE A 336 2.28 -0.39 -23.90
N SER A 337 1.40 -0.56 -24.88
CA SER A 337 1.72 -1.07 -26.21
C SER A 337 1.58 0.06 -27.22
N MET A 338 2.66 0.42 -27.88
CA MET A 338 2.79 1.63 -28.70
C MET A 338 3.27 1.31 -30.13
#